data_c2edd41587010947c3ccfa60d59f6118
#
_entry.id   c2edd41587010947c3ccfa60d59f6118
#
_cell.length_a   1.000
_cell.length_b   1.000
_cell.length_c   1.000
_cell.angle_alpha   90.00
_cell.angle_beta   90.00
_cell.angle_gamma   90.00
#
_symmetry.space_group_name_H-M   'P 1'
#
loop_
_entity.id
_entity.type
_entity.pdbx_description
1 polymer ?
#
loop_
_entity_poly.entity_id
_entity_poly.type
_entity_poly.pdbx_seq_one_letter_code
_entity_poly.pdbx_strand_id
1 'polypeptide(L)'
;MSGYEEGQIRNEGIIVKKTKIVCTIGPASDSVDVLVRMMDSGMNVARLNFSHGAHDTHMISLNNVREAARLANKNIGIMLDIQGQKIRTNKMTDDAVTLVSGESVTISMKPVLGTKEKFSVTYPELINDVTIGMHILIDDGLLVLEVTDIDYEAKEIIAIIQVGGTLKNSKGINVPEAKFSMPGL
;
A
#
# COMPACT_ATOMS: atom_id res chain seq x y z
N MET A 1 33.38 44.67 -8.87
CA MET A 1 33.22 43.35 -8.24
C MET A 1 31.75 43.19 -8.01
N SER A 2 31.04 42.49 -8.92
CA SER A 2 29.60 42.29 -8.90
C SER A 2 29.29 40.98 -8.21
N GLY A 3 28.64 41.06 -7.07
CA GLY A 3 28.06 39.90 -6.43
C GLY A 3 26.77 39.48 -7.12
N TYR A 4 26.72 38.25 -7.61
CA TYR A 4 25.49 37.66 -8.11
C TYR A 4 24.58 37.32 -6.92
N GLU A 5 23.57 38.14 -6.67
CA GLU A 5 22.42 37.74 -5.84
C GLU A 5 21.53 36.85 -6.69
N GLU A 6 21.55 35.55 -6.41
CA GLU A 6 20.64 34.55 -7.00
C GLU A 6 19.19 34.85 -6.62
N GLY A 7 18.37 35.01 -7.67
CA GLY A 7 17.02 35.47 -7.65
C GLY A 7 16.04 34.83 -6.68
N GLN A 8 15.74 35.57 -5.64
CA GLN A 8 14.46 35.44 -4.95
C GLN A 8 13.45 36.30 -5.69
N ILE A 9 12.54 35.68 -6.43
CA ILE A 9 11.36 36.37 -6.97
C ILE A 9 10.48 36.75 -5.79
N ARG A 10 10.61 37.97 -5.31
CA ARG A 10 9.71 38.55 -4.32
C ARG A 10 8.49 39.11 -5.07
N ASN A 11 7.39 38.38 -5.02
CA ASN A 11 6.07 38.97 -5.20
C ASN A 11 5.55 39.30 -3.79
N GLU A 12 5.50 40.58 -3.47
CA GLU A 12 4.84 41.16 -2.28
C GLU A 12 5.15 40.47 -0.92
N GLY A 13 6.42 40.20 -0.63
CA GLY A 13 6.82 39.72 0.71
C GLY A 13 6.53 38.24 1.02
N ILE A 14 5.99 37.47 0.07
CA ILE A 14 5.69 36.04 0.26
C ILE A 14 6.91 35.22 -0.14
N ILE A 15 7.54 34.56 0.84
CA ILE A 15 8.57 33.56 0.56
C ILE A 15 7.86 32.30 0.02
N VAL A 16 7.94 32.05 -1.28
CA VAL A 16 7.41 30.82 -1.87
C VAL A 16 8.39 29.67 -1.60
N LYS A 17 8.01 28.76 -0.70
CA LYS A 17 8.79 27.53 -0.46
C LYS A 17 8.79 26.66 -1.72
N LYS A 18 9.97 26.24 -2.19
CA LYS A 18 10.11 25.32 -3.33
C LYS A 18 9.63 23.92 -2.98
N THR A 19 9.95 23.42 -1.76
CA THR A 19 9.51 22.11 -1.27
C THR A 19 8.05 22.17 -0.83
N LYS A 20 7.26 21.18 -1.30
CA LYS A 20 5.87 20.99 -0.88
C LYS A 20 5.81 19.92 0.21
N ILE A 21 5.08 20.22 1.28
CA ILE A 21 4.91 19.31 2.42
C ILE A 21 3.58 18.60 2.25
N VAL A 22 3.64 17.27 2.13
CA VAL A 22 2.49 16.37 2.07
C VAL A 22 2.31 15.74 3.45
N CYS A 23 1.14 15.93 4.07
CA CYS A 23 0.82 15.36 5.38
C CYS A 23 -0.32 14.35 5.24
N THR A 24 -0.13 13.14 5.78
CA THR A 24 -1.22 12.17 5.90
C THR A 24 -2.13 12.56 7.04
N ILE A 25 -3.42 12.68 6.74
CA ILE A 25 -4.44 13.00 7.72
C ILE A 25 -4.97 11.70 8.34
N GLY A 26 -5.08 11.69 9.65
CA GLY A 26 -5.57 10.56 10.43
C GLY A 26 -6.21 11.04 11.74
N PRO A 27 -6.69 10.13 12.61
CA PRO A 27 -7.50 10.47 13.79
C PRO A 27 -6.89 11.52 14.74
N ALA A 28 -5.56 11.61 14.79
CA ALA A 28 -4.87 12.60 15.61
C ALA A 28 -4.76 13.99 14.95
N SER A 29 -5.08 14.11 13.67
CA SER A 29 -4.84 15.33 12.89
C SER A 29 -6.02 15.79 12.02
N ASP A 30 -7.18 15.16 12.13
CA ASP A 30 -8.33 15.45 11.25
C ASP A 30 -9.28 16.53 11.79
N SER A 31 -9.06 17.05 13.01
CA SER A 31 -9.85 18.19 13.51
C SER A 31 -9.45 19.50 12.83
N VAL A 32 -10.44 20.36 12.61
CA VAL A 32 -10.27 21.64 11.91
C VAL A 32 -9.16 22.49 12.55
N ASP A 33 -9.12 22.59 13.89
CA ASP A 33 -8.11 23.39 14.60
C ASP A 33 -6.67 22.87 14.41
N VAL A 34 -6.51 21.53 14.38
CA VAL A 34 -5.20 20.92 14.13
C VAL A 34 -4.79 21.17 12.67
N LEU A 35 -5.71 20.99 11.74
CA LEU A 35 -5.47 21.22 10.32
C LEU A 35 -5.06 22.66 10.02
N VAL A 36 -5.71 23.67 10.64
CA VAL A 36 -5.32 25.08 10.52
C VAL A 36 -3.87 25.26 10.98
N ARG A 37 -3.50 24.73 12.16
CA ARG A 37 -2.10 24.82 12.67
C ARG A 37 -1.10 24.12 11.75
N MET A 38 -1.44 22.97 11.17
CA MET A 38 -0.62 22.26 10.19
C MET A 38 -0.40 23.11 8.93
N MET A 39 -1.46 23.75 8.43
CA MET A 39 -1.40 24.66 7.29
C MET A 39 -0.53 25.87 7.59
N ASP A 40 -0.62 26.45 8.79
CA ASP A 40 0.20 27.58 9.22
C ASP A 40 1.68 27.18 9.38
N SER A 41 1.92 25.95 9.80
CA SER A 41 3.26 25.36 9.88
C SER A 41 3.84 24.99 8.52
N GLY A 42 3.06 25.08 7.43
CA GLY A 42 3.55 24.92 6.05
C GLY A 42 3.07 23.71 5.31
N MET A 43 2.05 23.00 5.77
CA MET A 43 1.38 21.94 4.97
C MET A 43 0.87 22.50 3.66
N ASN A 44 1.12 21.78 2.55
CA ASN A 44 0.66 22.13 1.21
C ASN A 44 -0.35 21.15 0.66
N VAL A 45 -0.27 19.88 1.06
CA VAL A 45 -1.14 18.80 0.58
C VAL A 45 -1.59 17.95 1.77
N ALA A 46 -2.89 17.73 1.86
CA ALA A 46 -3.51 16.77 2.77
C ALA A 46 -3.69 15.45 2.02
N ARG A 47 -3.01 14.37 2.47
CA ARG A 47 -3.14 13.02 1.89
C ARG A 47 -4.16 12.23 2.71
N LEU A 48 -5.21 11.73 2.06
CA LEU A 48 -6.20 10.82 2.61
C LEU A 48 -5.87 9.39 2.16
N ASN A 49 -5.45 8.53 3.10
CA ASN A 49 -5.04 7.15 2.79
C ASN A 49 -6.24 6.20 2.81
N PHE A 50 -6.74 5.84 1.65
CA PHE A 50 -7.88 4.94 1.46
C PHE A 50 -7.56 3.46 1.70
N SER A 51 -6.33 3.15 2.13
CA SER A 51 -5.97 1.81 2.63
C SER A 51 -6.60 1.49 3.99
N HIS A 52 -7.09 2.51 4.70
CA HIS A 52 -7.68 2.41 6.03
C HIS A 52 -8.89 3.33 6.13
N GLY A 53 -9.85 2.98 6.99
CA GLY A 53 -11.06 3.76 7.20
C GLY A 53 -12.19 3.41 6.22
N ALA A 54 -13.32 4.07 6.38
CA ALA A 54 -14.49 3.95 5.54
C ALA A 54 -14.71 5.23 4.71
N HIS A 55 -15.50 5.14 3.65
CA HIS A 55 -15.81 6.30 2.80
C HIS A 55 -16.37 7.48 3.60
N ASP A 56 -17.25 7.22 4.59
CA ASP A 56 -17.85 8.27 5.42
C ASP A 56 -16.81 9.00 6.27
N THR A 57 -15.83 8.27 6.84
CA THR A 57 -14.76 8.89 7.63
C THR A 57 -13.85 9.75 6.76
N HIS A 58 -13.56 9.31 5.53
CA HIS A 58 -12.78 10.10 4.57
C HIS A 58 -13.56 11.34 4.10
N MET A 59 -14.88 11.26 3.98
CA MET A 59 -15.72 12.41 3.64
C MET A 59 -15.69 13.47 4.75
N ILE A 60 -15.73 13.04 6.03
CA ILE A 60 -15.58 13.95 7.19
C ILE A 60 -14.21 14.62 7.13
N SER A 61 -13.12 13.87 7.00
CA SER A 61 -11.77 14.43 6.91
C SER A 61 -11.62 15.40 5.74
N LEU A 62 -12.19 15.08 4.57
CA LEU A 62 -12.22 15.96 3.40
C LEU A 62 -12.88 17.31 3.70
N ASN A 63 -14.06 17.28 4.35
CA ASN A 63 -14.80 18.49 4.71
C ASN A 63 -14.03 19.31 5.75
N ASN A 64 -13.41 18.66 6.74
CA ASN A 64 -12.58 19.33 7.74
C ASN A 64 -11.35 20.02 7.11
N VAL A 65 -10.68 19.38 6.14
CA VAL A 65 -9.56 19.98 5.40
C VAL A 65 -10.03 21.20 4.61
N ARG A 66 -11.19 21.14 3.95
CA ARG A 66 -11.75 22.28 3.20
C ARG A 66 -12.10 23.45 4.11
N GLU A 67 -12.74 23.17 5.25
CA GLU A 67 -13.08 24.19 6.24
C GLU A 67 -11.82 24.83 6.85
N ALA A 68 -10.83 24.02 7.22
CA ALA A 68 -9.54 24.51 7.73
C ALA A 68 -8.83 25.41 6.70
N ALA A 69 -8.81 25.01 5.42
CA ALA A 69 -8.23 25.79 4.33
C ALA A 69 -8.93 27.16 4.17
N ARG A 70 -10.27 27.17 4.28
CA ARG A 70 -11.06 28.40 4.26
C ARG A 70 -10.71 29.32 5.42
N LEU A 71 -10.63 28.78 6.65
CA LEU A 71 -10.30 29.55 7.86
C LEU A 71 -8.86 30.07 7.84
N ALA A 72 -7.90 29.26 7.37
CA ALA A 72 -6.51 29.66 7.24
C ALA A 72 -6.25 30.58 6.04
N ASN A 73 -7.24 30.79 5.17
CA ASN A 73 -7.11 31.51 3.89
C ASN A 73 -5.94 30.98 3.04
N LYS A 74 -5.85 29.63 2.90
CA LYS A 74 -4.78 28.95 2.16
C LYS A 74 -5.32 28.00 1.12
N ASN A 75 -4.58 27.88 0.00
CA ASN A 75 -4.84 26.88 -1.01
C ASN A 75 -4.10 25.58 -0.64
N ILE A 76 -4.85 24.52 -0.33
CA ILE A 76 -4.34 23.21 0.05
C ILE A 76 -4.76 22.19 -1.00
N GLY A 77 -3.79 21.43 -1.53
CA GLY A 77 -4.08 20.28 -2.37
C GLY A 77 -4.65 19.13 -1.52
N ILE A 78 -5.59 18.37 -2.07
CA ILE A 78 -6.10 17.15 -1.43
C ILE A 78 -5.74 15.98 -2.32
N MET A 79 -5.01 15.01 -1.75
CA MET A 79 -4.56 13.80 -2.42
C MET A 79 -5.34 12.61 -1.88
N LEU A 80 -6.08 11.94 -2.77
CA LEU A 80 -6.61 10.61 -2.49
C LEU A 80 -5.53 9.59 -2.83
N ASP A 81 -5.07 8.87 -1.81
CA ASP A 81 -4.18 7.72 -2.01
C ASP A 81 -5.04 6.46 -1.99
N ILE A 82 -5.48 6.06 -3.18
CA ILE A 82 -6.32 4.87 -3.36
C ILE A 82 -5.46 3.61 -3.32
N GLN A 83 -6.00 2.55 -2.73
CA GLN A 83 -5.38 1.23 -2.83
C GLN A 83 -5.33 0.80 -4.30
N GLY A 84 -4.13 0.47 -4.78
CA GLY A 84 -4.00 -0.43 -5.92
C GLY A 84 -4.59 -1.81 -5.59
N GLN A 85 -4.90 -2.61 -6.60
CA GLN A 85 -5.28 -4.00 -6.38
C GLN A 85 -4.05 -4.73 -5.79
N LYS A 86 -4.06 -4.95 -4.47
CA LYS A 86 -3.02 -5.72 -3.78
C LYS A 86 -3.47 -7.16 -3.63
N ILE A 87 -2.72 -8.07 -4.23
CA ILE A 87 -2.82 -9.49 -3.94
C ILE A 87 -2.35 -9.70 -2.50
N ARG A 88 -3.11 -10.44 -1.72
CA ARG A 88 -2.77 -10.73 -0.32
C ARG A 88 -2.99 -12.20 0.00
N THR A 89 -2.29 -12.69 1.00
CA THR A 89 -2.63 -13.96 1.63
C THR A 89 -3.95 -13.82 2.40
N ASN A 90 -4.71 -14.91 2.52
CA ASN A 90 -5.87 -14.98 3.39
C ASN A 90 -5.46 -15.22 4.86
N LYS A 91 -6.41 -15.61 5.70
CA LYS A 91 -6.16 -15.88 7.12
C LYS A 91 -5.35 -17.16 7.32
N MET A 92 -4.48 -17.14 8.32
CA MET A 92 -3.67 -18.27 8.78
C MET A 92 -4.24 -18.85 10.07
N THR A 93 -3.99 -20.14 10.32
CA THR A 93 -4.22 -20.77 11.62
C THR A 93 -3.40 -20.02 12.68
N ASP A 94 -4.00 -19.78 13.82
CA ASP A 94 -3.39 -19.06 14.96
C ASP A 94 -2.76 -17.69 14.58
N ASP A 95 -3.36 -17.02 13.56
CA ASP A 95 -2.94 -15.74 12.99
C ASP A 95 -1.55 -15.72 12.32
N ALA A 96 -0.78 -16.79 12.45
CA ALA A 96 0.54 -16.92 11.83
C ALA A 96 0.97 -18.39 11.72
N VAL A 97 1.73 -18.70 10.65
CA VAL A 97 2.37 -20.00 10.44
C VAL A 97 3.84 -19.80 10.11
N THR A 98 4.68 -20.78 10.40
CA THR A 98 6.10 -20.72 10.04
C THR A 98 6.35 -21.54 8.78
N LEU A 99 6.87 -20.88 7.74
CA LEU A 99 7.36 -21.51 6.51
C LEU A 99 8.85 -21.80 6.67
N VAL A 100 9.29 -23.01 6.32
CA VAL A 100 10.68 -23.43 6.45
C VAL A 100 11.34 -23.51 5.08
N SER A 101 12.50 -22.86 4.93
CA SER A 101 13.26 -22.88 3.65
C SER A 101 13.58 -24.31 3.21
N GLY A 102 13.39 -24.60 1.93
CA GLY A 102 13.57 -25.91 1.31
C GLY A 102 12.32 -26.81 1.37
N GLU A 103 11.32 -26.49 2.16
CA GLU A 103 10.04 -27.21 2.13
C GLU A 103 9.14 -26.74 0.99
N SER A 104 8.18 -27.61 0.61
CA SER A 104 7.15 -27.29 -0.37
C SER A 104 5.93 -26.71 0.33
N VAL A 105 5.27 -25.75 -0.34
CA VAL A 105 3.99 -25.17 0.07
C VAL A 105 3.03 -25.08 -1.10
N THR A 106 1.75 -25.29 -0.84
CA THR A 106 0.67 -25.16 -1.83
C THR A 106 -0.06 -23.84 -1.66
N ILE A 107 -0.24 -23.09 -2.74
CA ILE A 107 -1.03 -21.86 -2.80
C ILE A 107 -2.36 -22.20 -3.49
N SER A 108 -3.46 -22.16 -2.75
CA SER A 108 -4.79 -22.46 -3.27
C SER A 108 -5.49 -21.21 -3.80
N MET A 109 -6.11 -21.33 -4.96
CA MET A 109 -6.99 -20.30 -5.49
C MET A 109 -8.39 -20.33 -4.87
N LYS A 110 -8.70 -21.40 -4.14
CA LYS A 110 -9.93 -21.50 -3.34
C LYS A 110 -9.64 -21.06 -1.91
N PRO A 111 -10.52 -20.27 -1.26
CA PRO A 111 -10.30 -19.82 0.11
C PRO A 111 -10.15 -20.99 1.08
N VAL A 112 -9.03 -21.03 1.80
CA VAL A 112 -8.75 -22.00 2.86
C VAL A 112 -8.12 -21.28 4.06
N LEU A 113 -8.28 -21.84 5.25
CA LEU A 113 -7.51 -21.41 6.43
C LEU A 113 -6.07 -21.89 6.23
N GLY A 114 -5.11 -20.94 6.24
CA GLY A 114 -3.72 -21.23 5.90
C GLY A 114 -3.01 -22.03 6.99
N THR A 115 -2.22 -23.00 6.55
CA THR A 115 -1.29 -23.78 7.35
C THR A 115 0.13 -23.63 6.79
N LYS A 116 1.11 -24.28 7.40
CA LYS A 116 2.48 -24.28 6.86
C LYS A 116 2.63 -25.06 5.55
N GLU A 117 1.68 -25.99 5.26
CA GLU A 117 1.67 -26.79 4.03
C GLU A 117 0.84 -26.14 2.91
N LYS A 118 -0.18 -25.35 3.26
CA LYS A 118 -1.14 -24.81 2.29
C LYS A 118 -1.78 -23.52 2.79
N PHE A 119 -1.85 -22.51 1.92
CA PHE A 119 -2.60 -21.28 2.19
C PHE A 119 -3.29 -20.78 0.90
N SER A 120 -4.14 -19.77 1.03
CA SER A 120 -4.85 -19.19 -0.11
C SER A 120 -4.61 -17.69 -0.23
N VAL A 121 -4.97 -17.15 -1.39
CA VAL A 121 -4.75 -15.74 -1.77
C VAL A 121 -6.06 -15.06 -2.15
N THR A 122 -6.06 -13.74 -2.15
CA THR A 122 -7.24 -12.91 -2.48
C THR A 122 -7.48 -12.78 -3.98
N TYR A 123 -6.56 -13.27 -4.82
CA TYR A 123 -6.63 -13.16 -6.28
C TYR A 123 -6.58 -14.54 -6.93
N PRO A 124 -7.74 -15.14 -7.25
CA PRO A 124 -7.82 -16.49 -7.81
C PRO A 124 -7.19 -16.64 -9.20
N GLU A 125 -7.13 -15.55 -9.97
CA GLU A 125 -6.52 -15.56 -11.31
C GLU A 125 -4.99 -15.58 -11.28
N LEU A 126 -4.36 -15.53 -10.10
CA LEU A 126 -2.90 -15.63 -9.94
C LEU A 126 -2.33 -16.87 -10.65
N ILE A 127 -3.08 -17.97 -10.67
CA ILE A 127 -2.70 -19.21 -11.34
C ILE A 127 -2.48 -19.05 -12.86
N ASN A 128 -3.17 -18.08 -13.48
CA ASN A 128 -3.05 -17.79 -14.90
C ASN A 128 -1.93 -16.79 -15.22
N ASP A 129 -1.50 -16.04 -14.21
CA ASP A 129 -0.51 -14.96 -14.37
C ASP A 129 0.91 -15.41 -14.01
N VAL A 130 1.08 -16.59 -13.41
CA VAL A 130 2.39 -17.14 -13.04
C VAL A 130 2.80 -18.33 -13.91
N THR A 131 4.09 -18.58 -14.01
CA THR A 131 4.66 -19.77 -14.64
C THR A 131 5.70 -20.40 -13.75
N ILE A 132 6.06 -21.65 -14.02
CA ILE A 132 7.12 -22.37 -13.32
C ILE A 132 8.44 -21.57 -13.39
N GLY A 133 9.13 -21.47 -12.27
CA GLY A 133 10.37 -20.72 -12.10
C GLY A 133 10.19 -19.27 -11.65
N MET A 134 8.96 -18.71 -11.68
CA MET A 134 8.71 -17.36 -11.15
C MET A 134 8.76 -17.34 -9.62
N HIS A 135 9.13 -16.17 -9.08
CA HIS A 135 9.21 -15.93 -7.64
C HIS A 135 7.99 -15.20 -7.12
N ILE A 136 7.37 -15.76 -6.09
CA ILE A 136 6.28 -15.13 -5.34
C ILE A 136 6.88 -14.55 -4.06
N LEU A 137 6.91 -13.21 -4.00
CA LEU A 137 7.39 -12.44 -2.85
C LEU A 137 6.23 -12.14 -1.92
N ILE A 138 6.38 -12.43 -0.63
CA ILE A 138 5.35 -12.19 0.39
C ILE A 138 5.94 -11.28 1.46
N ASP A 139 5.10 -10.37 2.01
CA ASP A 139 5.46 -9.39 3.04
C ASP A 139 6.69 -8.56 2.63
N ASP A 140 6.57 -7.89 1.47
CA ASP A 140 7.60 -7.04 0.87
C ASP A 140 8.93 -7.79 0.61
N GLY A 141 8.87 -9.10 0.36
CA GLY A 141 10.02 -9.95 0.05
C GLY A 141 10.70 -10.56 1.27
N LEU A 142 10.13 -10.46 2.46
CA LEU A 142 10.61 -11.17 3.65
C LEU A 142 10.50 -12.69 3.50
N LEU A 143 9.51 -13.16 2.72
CA LEU A 143 9.34 -14.56 2.34
C LEU A 143 9.41 -14.65 0.82
N VAL A 144 10.11 -15.67 0.30
CA VAL A 144 10.28 -15.89 -1.12
C VAL A 144 9.95 -17.34 -1.44
N LEU A 145 9.02 -17.53 -2.38
CA LEU A 145 8.63 -18.83 -2.89
C LEU A 145 8.97 -18.90 -4.38
N GLU A 146 9.43 -20.06 -4.87
CA GLU A 146 9.65 -20.33 -6.29
C GLU A 146 8.59 -21.31 -6.78
N VAL A 147 7.85 -20.96 -7.82
CA VAL A 147 6.83 -21.83 -8.43
C VAL A 147 7.50 -23.02 -9.08
N THR A 148 7.15 -24.23 -8.65
CA THR A 148 7.71 -25.50 -9.17
C THR A 148 6.72 -26.31 -9.99
N ASP A 149 5.39 -26.13 -9.73
CA ASP A 149 4.34 -26.80 -10.49
C ASP A 149 3.01 -26.03 -10.39
N ILE A 150 2.10 -26.28 -11.33
CA ILE A 150 0.78 -25.65 -11.39
C ILE A 150 -0.28 -26.71 -11.72
N ASP A 151 -1.19 -26.96 -10.78
CA ASP A 151 -2.33 -27.83 -10.96
C ASP A 151 -3.58 -26.99 -11.29
N TYR A 152 -3.93 -26.91 -12.57
CA TYR A 152 -5.10 -26.16 -13.05
C TYR A 152 -6.43 -26.82 -12.67
N GLU A 153 -6.48 -28.14 -12.48
CA GLU A 153 -7.72 -28.87 -12.09
C GLU A 153 -8.03 -28.63 -10.61
N ALA A 154 -7.03 -28.79 -9.75
CA ALA A 154 -7.15 -28.49 -8.33
C ALA A 154 -7.26 -26.98 -8.07
N LYS A 155 -6.80 -26.13 -8.99
CA LYS A 155 -6.60 -24.68 -8.86
C LYS A 155 -5.58 -24.37 -7.77
N GLU A 156 -4.39 -24.92 -7.92
CA GLU A 156 -3.30 -24.84 -6.95
C GLU A 156 -1.95 -24.56 -7.63
N ILE A 157 -1.15 -23.74 -6.96
CA ILE A 157 0.25 -23.50 -7.32
C ILE A 157 1.10 -24.20 -6.27
N ILE A 158 2.05 -25.01 -6.70
CA ILE A 158 3.05 -25.66 -5.85
C ILE A 158 4.34 -24.86 -5.93
N ALA A 159 4.90 -24.52 -4.78
CA ALA A 159 6.13 -23.75 -4.72
C ALA A 159 7.09 -24.29 -3.67
N ILE A 160 8.39 -24.09 -3.89
CA ILE A 160 9.44 -24.31 -2.90
C ILE A 160 9.72 -23.01 -2.15
N ILE A 161 9.85 -23.09 -0.84
CA ILE A 161 10.17 -21.96 0.02
C ILE A 161 11.69 -21.69 -0.10
N GLN A 162 12.05 -20.63 -0.81
CA GLN A 162 13.44 -20.19 -0.96
C GLN A 162 13.92 -19.45 0.29
N VAL A 163 13.10 -18.52 0.78
CA VAL A 163 13.32 -17.78 2.03
C VAL A 163 12.12 -17.98 2.92
N GLY A 164 12.31 -18.70 4.02
CA GLY A 164 11.30 -19.00 5.03
C GLY A 164 11.18 -17.92 6.10
N GLY A 165 10.18 -18.08 6.97
CA GLY A 165 9.91 -17.17 8.07
C GLY A 165 8.45 -17.23 8.51
N THR A 166 8.02 -16.26 9.29
CA THR A 166 6.64 -16.20 9.82
C THR A 166 5.70 -15.55 8.80
N LEU A 167 4.76 -16.33 8.28
CA LEU A 167 3.67 -15.85 7.42
C LEU A 167 2.45 -15.51 8.26
N LYS A 168 2.07 -14.23 8.30
CA LYS A 168 0.90 -13.71 9.01
C LYS A 168 -0.29 -13.51 8.08
N ASN A 169 -1.46 -13.16 8.66
CA ASN A 169 -2.68 -12.81 7.93
C ASN A 169 -2.48 -11.64 6.98
N SER A 170 -3.19 -11.67 5.85
CA SER A 170 -3.37 -10.54 4.93
C SER A 170 -2.06 -9.89 4.43
N LYS A 171 -0.98 -10.68 4.31
CA LYS A 171 0.32 -10.19 3.82
C LYS A 171 0.28 -9.95 2.32
N GLY A 172 0.90 -8.85 1.89
CA GLY A 172 1.01 -8.48 0.49
C GLY A 172 1.79 -9.53 -0.30
N ILE A 173 1.35 -9.79 -1.52
CA ILE A 173 2.02 -10.66 -2.49
C ILE A 173 2.44 -9.83 -3.68
N ASN A 174 3.66 -10.04 -4.15
CA ASN A 174 4.19 -9.49 -5.39
C ASN A 174 4.84 -10.62 -6.21
N VAL A 175 4.68 -10.58 -7.52
CA VAL A 175 5.36 -11.47 -8.46
C VAL A 175 6.00 -10.58 -9.52
N PRO A 176 7.28 -10.19 -9.36
CA PRO A 176 7.92 -9.19 -10.22
C PRO A 176 7.95 -9.55 -11.70
N GLU A 177 8.02 -10.84 -12.01
CA GLU A 177 8.09 -11.37 -13.37
C GLU A 177 6.70 -11.47 -14.03
N ALA A 178 5.61 -11.43 -13.26
CA ALA A 178 4.25 -11.62 -13.78
C ALA A 178 3.69 -10.34 -14.42
N LYS A 179 2.95 -10.54 -15.50
CA LYS A 179 2.07 -9.52 -16.07
C LYS A 179 0.63 -9.84 -15.64
N PHE A 180 0.17 -9.14 -14.62
CA PHE A 180 -1.17 -9.39 -14.09
C PHE A 180 -2.26 -8.98 -15.08
N SER A 181 -3.23 -9.87 -15.27
CA SER A 181 -4.44 -9.65 -16.09
C SER A 181 -5.54 -8.88 -15.35
N MET A 182 -5.23 -8.39 -14.14
CA MET A 182 -6.17 -7.58 -13.35
C MET A 182 -6.60 -6.32 -14.14
N PRO A 183 -7.91 -6.02 -14.23
CA PRO A 183 -8.36 -4.79 -14.83
C PRO A 183 -7.77 -3.62 -14.03
N GLY A 184 -7.23 -2.62 -14.74
CA GLY A 184 -6.78 -1.37 -14.11
C GLY A 184 -7.94 -0.68 -13.38
N LEU A 185 -7.61 0.15 -12.38
CA LEU A 185 -8.59 1.00 -11.71
C LEU A 185 -9.21 1.99 -12.69
#